data_e3a360f9bf872793e6d9fe9a60583aee
#
_entry.id   e3a360f9bf872793e6d9fe9a60583aee
#
_cell.length_a   1.000
_cell.length_b   1.000
_cell.length_c   1.000
_cell.angle_alpha   90.00
_cell.angle_beta   90.00
_cell.angle_gamma   90.00
#
_symmetry.space_group_name_H-M   'P 1'
#
loop_
_entity.id
_entity.type
_entity.pdbx_description
1 polymer ?
#
loop_
_entity_poly.entity_id
_entity_poly.type
_entity_poly.pdbx_seq_one_letter_code
_entity_poly.pdbx_strand_id
1 'polypeptide(L)'
;MILISFDIDGTLEVGDPPGVLTMAMVKRVQKQGCWIGSCSDRPISAQRAIWAQHNIAIDFAVGKMMLPDVKAKFVADIYYHIGDREDLDRKYALAAGFAFLWPHEAIVHPWFL
;
A
#
# COMPACT_ATOMS: atom_id res chain seq x y z
N MET A 1 -2.23 -9.64 13.10
CA MET A 1 -2.80 -8.65 12.16
C MET A 1 -1.69 -7.92 11.44
N ILE A 2 -1.76 -7.85 10.13
CA ILE A 2 -0.79 -7.17 9.28
C ILE A 2 -1.46 -5.95 8.65
N LEU A 3 -0.72 -4.85 8.54
CA LEU A 3 -1.16 -3.67 7.80
C LEU A 3 -0.27 -3.51 6.57
N ILE A 4 -0.88 -3.34 5.40
CA ILE A 4 -0.16 -3.13 4.16
C ILE A 4 -0.61 -1.82 3.51
N SER A 5 0.36 -0.95 3.28
CA SER A 5 0.22 0.31 2.56
C SER A 5 0.80 0.15 1.16
N PHE A 6 0.03 0.52 0.14
CA PHE A 6 0.46 0.44 -1.26
C PHE A 6 0.69 1.83 -1.83
N ASP A 7 1.84 2.04 -2.46
CA ASP A 7 1.99 3.09 -3.45
C ASP A 7 1.16 2.71 -4.69
N ILE A 8 0.87 3.66 -5.56
CA ILE A 8 0.02 3.41 -6.73
C ILE A 8 0.86 3.36 -8.00
N ASP A 9 1.46 4.48 -8.39
CA ASP A 9 2.21 4.56 -9.64
C ASP A 9 3.50 3.76 -9.56
N GLY A 10 3.74 2.89 -10.54
CA GLY A 10 4.89 1.99 -10.56
C GLY A 10 4.74 0.76 -9.65
N THR A 11 3.66 0.65 -8.89
CA THR A 11 3.45 -0.41 -7.89
C THR A 11 2.22 -1.25 -8.22
N LEU A 12 1.06 -0.60 -8.39
CA LEU A 12 -0.19 -1.28 -8.74
C LEU A 12 -0.42 -1.25 -10.24
N GLU A 13 -1.14 -2.26 -10.77
CA GLU A 13 -1.48 -2.33 -12.20
C GLU A 13 -2.25 -1.11 -12.69
N VAL A 14 -2.98 -0.45 -11.81
CA VAL A 14 -3.80 0.73 -12.14
C VAL A 14 -3.01 2.03 -12.12
N GLY A 15 -1.74 1.98 -11.78
CA GLY A 15 -0.88 3.16 -11.72
C GLY A 15 -0.41 3.63 -13.08
N ASP A 16 0.29 4.76 -13.10
CA ASP A 16 0.91 5.33 -14.28
C ASP A 16 2.33 5.81 -13.91
N PRO A 17 3.39 5.04 -14.27
CA PRO A 17 3.36 3.76 -15.00
C PRO A 17 2.71 2.65 -14.18
N PRO A 18 2.16 1.62 -14.88
CA PRO A 18 1.60 0.48 -14.15
C PRO A 18 2.69 -0.34 -13.48
N GLY A 19 2.35 -0.91 -12.32
CA GLY A 19 3.22 -1.82 -11.59
C GLY A 19 2.75 -3.26 -11.68
N VAL A 20 3.46 -4.15 -10.99
CA VAL A 20 3.25 -5.60 -11.11
C VAL A 20 2.16 -6.15 -10.18
N LEU A 21 1.75 -5.40 -9.16
CA LEU A 21 0.72 -5.86 -8.23
C LEU A 21 -0.67 -5.63 -8.81
N THR A 22 -1.45 -6.70 -8.90
CA THR A 22 -2.81 -6.61 -9.46
C THR A 22 -3.83 -6.30 -8.37
N MET A 23 -4.97 -5.75 -8.78
CA MET A 23 -6.07 -5.50 -7.85
C MET A 23 -6.65 -6.80 -7.30
N ALA A 24 -6.60 -7.89 -8.09
CA ALA A 24 -6.98 -9.22 -7.61
C ALA A 24 -6.08 -9.68 -6.46
N MET A 25 -4.78 -9.41 -6.54
CA MET A 25 -3.83 -9.73 -5.48
C MET A 25 -4.14 -8.94 -4.21
N VAL A 26 -4.45 -7.66 -4.33
CA VAL A 26 -4.84 -6.81 -3.20
C VAL A 26 -6.10 -7.34 -2.53
N LYS A 27 -7.11 -7.72 -3.32
CA LYS A 27 -8.34 -8.32 -2.79
C LYS A 27 -8.07 -9.61 -2.01
N ARG A 28 -7.14 -10.43 -2.52
CA ARG A 28 -6.76 -11.69 -1.86
C ARG A 28 -6.16 -11.42 -0.49
N VAL A 29 -5.26 -10.46 -0.39
CA VAL A 29 -4.64 -10.08 0.88
C VAL A 29 -5.69 -9.52 1.85
N GLN A 30 -6.58 -8.69 1.35
CA GLN A 30 -7.65 -8.12 2.17
C GLN A 30 -8.53 -9.20 2.79
N LYS A 31 -8.84 -10.26 2.04
CA LYS A 31 -9.64 -11.39 2.53
C LYS A 31 -8.96 -12.16 3.66
N GLN A 32 -7.65 -12.02 3.80
CA GLN A 32 -6.90 -12.64 4.90
C GLN A 32 -6.99 -11.84 6.20
N GLY A 33 -7.69 -10.72 6.19
CA GLY A 33 -7.92 -9.92 7.39
C GLY A 33 -6.91 -8.80 7.61
N CYS A 34 -6.08 -8.48 6.61
CA CYS A 34 -5.12 -7.38 6.71
C CYS A 34 -5.80 -6.01 6.64
N TRP A 35 -5.23 -5.03 7.35
CA TRP A 35 -5.55 -3.63 7.07
C TRP A 35 -4.93 -3.26 5.72
N ILE A 36 -5.71 -2.64 4.84
CA ILE A 36 -5.27 -2.29 3.48
C ILE A 36 -5.54 -0.82 3.20
N GLY A 37 -4.56 -0.14 2.63
CA GLY A 37 -4.74 1.23 2.18
C GLY A 37 -3.66 1.66 1.21
N SER A 38 -3.73 2.90 0.76
CA SER A 38 -2.74 3.48 -0.14
C SER A 38 -2.03 4.67 0.49
N CYS A 39 -0.79 4.84 0.08
CA CYS A 39 0.05 5.97 0.43
C CYS A 39 0.76 6.42 -0.84
N SER A 40 0.36 7.55 -1.39
CA SER A 40 0.74 7.98 -2.73
C SER A 40 0.86 9.49 -2.77
N ASP A 41 1.55 10.01 -3.80
CA ASP A 41 1.61 11.45 -4.08
C ASP A 41 0.33 11.95 -4.76
N ARG A 42 -0.55 11.05 -5.21
CA ARG A 42 -1.84 11.44 -5.77
C ARG A 42 -2.72 12.07 -4.69
N PRO A 43 -3.61 13.00 -5.06
CA PRO A 43 -4.61 13.52 -4.11
C PRO A 43 -5.42 12.38 -3.49
N ILE A 44 -5.81 12.54 -2.23
CA ILE A 44 -6.55 11.51 -1.49
C ILE A 44 -7.85 11.13 -2.22
N SER A 45 -8.56 12.10 -2.77
CA SER A 45 -9.78 11.84 -3.53
C SER A 45 -9.54 10.96 -4.76
N ALA A 46 -8.41 11.17 -5.45
CA ALA A 46 -8.03 10.36 -6.60
C ALA A 46 -7.66 8.93 -6.18
N GLN A 47 -6.96 8.77 -5.06
CA GLN A 47 -6.65 7.45 -4.51
C GLN A 47 -7.94 6.69 -4.19
N ARG A 48 -8.88 7.33 -3.49
CA ARG A 48 -10.15 6.71 -3.12
C ARG A 48 -10.99 6.33 -4.33
N ALA A 49 -10.98 7.15 -5.39
CA ALA A 49 -11.71 6.85 -6.62
C ALA A 49 -11.19 5.57 -7.29
N ILE A 50 -9.88 5.37 -7.31
CA ILE A 50 -9.26 4.16 -7.86
C ILE A 50 -9.76 2.92 -7.11
N TRP A 51 -9.70 2.95 -5.80
CA TRP A 51 -10.14 1.81 -4.98
C TRP A 51 -11.64 1.53 -5.17
N ALA A 52 -12.45 2.56 -5.21
CA ALA A 52 -13.89 2.44 -5.43
C ALA A 52 -14.21 1.80 -6.78
N GLN A 53 -13.48 2.16 -7.85
CA GLN A 53 -13.65 1.57 -9.17
C GLN A 53 -13.43 0.06 -9.19
N HIS A 54 -12.59 -0.43 -8.29
CA HIS A 54 -12.25 -1.86 -8.21
C HIS A 54 -13.00 -2.59 -7.08
N ASN A 55 -13.96 -1.92 -6.45
CA ASN A 55 -14.77 -2.47 -5.37
C ASN A 55 -13.93 -2.96 -4.19
N ILE A 56 -12.87 -2.21 -3.85
CA ILE A 56 -12.02 -2.49 -2.71
C ILE A 56 -12.29 -1.43 -1.63
N ALA A 57 -12.81 -1.86 -0.50
CA ALA A 57 -13.04 -1.00 0.66
C ALA A 57 -11.72 -0.88 1.43
N ILE A 58 -11.03 0.25 1.28
CA ILE A 58 -9.76 0.49 1.97
C ILE A 58 -9.99 1.07 3.36
N ASP A 59 -8.98 0.89 4.21
CA ASP A 59 -8.99 1.40 5.58
C ASP A 59 -8.40 2.81 5.66
N PHE A 60 -7.48 3.14 4.76
CA PHE A 60 -6.86 4.47 4.71
C PHE A 60 -6.39 4.82 3.30
N ALA A 61 -6.32 6.13 3.02
CA ALA A 61 -5.68 6.69 1.82
C ALA A 61 -4.99 7.97 2.25
N VAL A 62 -3.66 8.03 2.12
CA VAL A 62 -2.86 9.12 2.68
C VAL A 62 -1.72 9.52 1.74
N GLY A 63 -1.11 10.68 2.03
CA GLY A 63 0.16 11.07 1.44
C GLY A 63 1.33 10.41 2.17
N LYS A 64 2.51 10.40 1.54
CA LYS A 64 3.68 9.68 2.05
C LYS A 64 4.14 10.15 3.42
N MET A 65 3.97 11.43 3.72
CA MET A 65 4.34 11.99 5.01
C MET A 65 3.43 11.55 6.15
N MET A 66 2.29 10.92 5.83
CA MET A 66 1.28 10.54 6.81
C MET A 66 1.39 9.09 7.29
N LEU A 67 2.42 8.34 6.87
CA LEU A 67 2.61 6.96 7.33
C LEU A 67 2.71 6.84 8.86
N PRO A 68 3.38 7.77 9.58
CA PRO A 68 3.38 7.70 11.04
C PRO A 68 1.98 7.78 11.64
N ASP A 69 1.08 8.56 11.05
CA ASP A 69 -0.29 8.69 11.55
C ASP A 69 -1.09 7.41 11.30
N VAL A 70 -0.84 6.74 10.19
CA VAL A 70 -1.44 5.42 9.90
C VAL A 70 -1.02 4.43 10.97
N LYS A 71 0.27 4.37 11.28
CA LYS A 71 0.78 3.47 12.31
C LYS A 71 0.19 3.76 13.69
N ALA A 72 -0.01 5.04 14.01
CA ALA A 72 -0.59 5.45 15.27
C ALA A 72 -2.08 5.09 15.38
N LYS A 73 -2.81 5.14 14.25
CA LYS A 73 -4.25 4.92 14.22
C LYS A 73 -4.65 3.44 14.18
N PHE A 74 -3.89 2.62 13.47
CA PHE A 74 -4.25 1.21 13.26
C PHE A 74 -3.32 0.29 14.02
N VAL A 75 -3.89 -0.58 14.87
CA VAL A 75 -3.12 -1.56 15.63
C VAL A 75 -2.83 -2.77 14.75
N ALA A 76 -1.56 -3.08 14.59
CA ALA A 76 -1.11 -4.26 13.85
C ALA A 76 0.19 -4.78 14.47
N ASP A 77 0.50 -6.05 14.19
CA ASP A 77 1.75 -6.65 14.66
C ASP A 77 2.93 -6.21 13.79
N ILE A 78 2.66 -6.01 12.50
CA ILE A 78 3.68 -5.58 11.55
C ILE A 78 3.05 -4.66 10.50
N TYR A 79 3.81 -3.66 10.10
CA TYR A 79 3.39 -2.64 9.14
C TYR A 79 4.31 -2.68 7.94
N TYR A 80 3.74 -2.85 6.74
CA TYR A 80 4.48 -2.86 5.49
C TYR A 80 4.06 -1.70 4.60
N HIS A 81 5.02 -1.12 3.91
CA HIS A 81 4.76 -0.23 2.78
C HIS A 81 5.43 -0.81 1.54
N ILE A 82 4.70 -0.87 0.44
CA ILE A 82 5.18 -1.38 -0.83
C ILE A 82 5.21 -0.22 -1.83
N GLY A 83 6.36 0.02 -2.42
CA GLY A 83 6.52 1.13 -3.36
C GLY A 83 7.74 0.94 -4.25
N ASP A 84 7.87 1.81 -5.26
CA ASP A 84 8.86 1.67 -6.31
C ASP A 84 9.97 2.73 -6.28
N ARG A 85 9.99 3.61 -5.27
CA ARG A 85 10.96 4.69 -5.20
C ARG A 85 11.72 4.70 -3.88
N GLU A 86 13.06 4.81 -3.99
CA GLU A 86 13.95 4.92 -2.82
C GLU A 86 13.70 6.21 -2.04
N ASP A 87 13.61 7.34 -2.73
CA ASP A 87 13.53 8.66 -2.12
C ASP A 87 12.17 8.99 -1.51
N LEU A 88 11.10 8.39 -1.99
CA LEU A 88 9.75 8.63 -1.50
C LEU A 88 9.20 7.44 -0.72
N ASP A 89 9.19 6.25 -1.32
CA ASP A 89 8.56 5.10 -0.69
C ASP A 89 9.41 4.51 0.43
N ARG A 90 10.64 4.11 0.12
CA ARG A 90 11.50 3.44 1.09
C ARG A 90 11.87 4.38 2.23
N LYS A 91 12.30 5.59 1.90
CA LYS A 91 12.72 6.58 2.89
C LYS A 91 11.62 6.89 3.90
N TYR A 92 10.41 7.19 3.43
CA TYR A 92 9.30 7.52 4.33
C TYR A 92 8.80 6.31 5.10
N ALA A 93 8.82 5.12 4.48
CA ALA A 93 8.43 3.89 5.16
C ALA A 93 9.35 3.61 6.36
N LEU A 94 10.65 3.62 6.14
CA LEU A 94 11.63 3.36 7.20
C LEU A 94 11.57 4.42 8.29
N ALA A 95 11.41 5.69 7.93
CA ALA A 95 11.30 6.77 8.89
C ALA A 95 10.05 6.63 9.77
N ALA A 96 8.97 6.06 9.23
CA ALA A 96 7.73 5.83 9.97
C ALA A 96 7.73 4.53 10.77
N GLY A 97 8.79 3.73 10.68
CA GLY A 97 8.86 2.44 11.37
C GLY A 97 8.13 1.32 10.64
N PHE A 98 7.88 1.47 9.34
CA PHE A 98 7.33 0.42 8.49
C PHE A 98 8.46 -0.44 7.94
N ALA A 99 8.20 -1.73 7.76
CA ALA A 99 9.01 -2.56 6.89
C ALA A 99 8.70 -2.17 5.44
N PHE A 100 9.71 -2.21 4.58
CA PHE A 100 9.56 -1.82 3.19
C PHE A 100 9.78 -3.01 2.25
N LEU A 101 8.95 -3.09 1.20
CA LEU A 101 9.12 -4.06 0.13
C LEU A 101 9.05 -3.35 -1.22
N TRP A 102 9.97 -3.71 -2.11
CA TRP A 102 9.84 -3.36 -3.52
C TRP A 102 8.72 -4.19 -4.16
N PRO A 103 8.07 -3.72 -5.23
CA PRO A 103 7.00 -4.48 -5.87
C PRO A 103 7.43 -5.90 -6.27
N HIS A 104 8.65 -6.07 -6.79
CA HIS A 104 9.16 -7.38 -7.19
C HIS A 104 9.42 -8.32 -5.99
N GLU A 105 9.66 -7.77 -4.83
CA GLU A 105 9.77 -8.56 -3.59
C GLU A 105 8.39 -8.93 -3.07
N ALA A 106 7.45 -7.96 -3.12
CA ALA A 106 6.10 -8.16 -2.62
C ALA A 106 5.34 -9.23 -3.40
N ILE A 107 5.50 -9.24 -4.72
CA ILE A 107 4.75 -10.14 -5.61
C ILE A 107 4.98 -11.63 -5.30
N VAL A 108 6.13 -11.97 -4.75
CA VAL A 108 6.45 -13.37 -4.38
C VAL A 108 6.21 -13.64 -2.89
N HIS A 109 5.68 -12.67 -2.18
CA HIS A 109 5.37 -12.84 -0.77
C HIS A 109 4.19 -13.80 -0.57
N PRO A 110 4.21 -14.67 0.46
CA PRO A 110 3.13 -15.64 0.70
C PRO A 110 1.72 -15.05 0.74
N TRP A 111 1.56 -13.79 1.08
CA TRP A 111 0.24 -13.13 1.10
C TRP A 111 -0.46 -13.17 -0.26
N PHE A 112 0.31 -13.08 -1.34
CA PHE A 112 -0.23 -12.96 -2.69
C PHE A 112 -0.29 -14.30 -3.42
N LEU A 113 0.20 -15.36 -2.81
CA LEU A 113 0.23 -16.69 -3.43
C LEU A 113 -0.98 -17.59 -3.10
#